data_0f67047885bcc2686a55d615663950d4
#
_entry.id   0f67047885bcc2686a55d615663950d4
#
_cell.length_a   1.000
_cell.length_b   1.000
_cell.length_c   1.000
_cell.angle_alpha   90.00
_cell.angle_beta   90.00
_cell.angle_gamma   90.00
#
_symmetry.space_group_name_H-M   'P 1'
#
loop_
_entity.id
_entity.type
_entity.pdbx_description
1 polymer ?
#
loop_
_entity_poly.entity_id
_entity_poly.type
_entity_poly.pdbx_seq_one_letter_code
_entity_poly.pdbx_strand_id
1 'polypeptide(L)'
;VHAAPIPTRLEGAGGASWPILDYDALALEVNADLFVEWLPRAADVRIDDAARARWEQVRDSLIVKALGFPRAFTIRDYHAENLLWLPERQGVQR
;
A
#
# COMPACT_ATOMS: atom_id res chain seq x y z
N VAL A 1 3.23 -16.32 5.53
CA VAL A 1 2.34 -15.49 4.71
C VAL A 1 2.73 -15.57 3.24
N HIS A 2 4.00 -15.37 2.89
CA HIS A 2 4.45 -15.35 1.49
C HIS A 2 4.48 -16.73 0.79
N ALA A 3 4.37 -17.83 1.53
CA ALA A 3 4.29 -19.18 0.97
C ALA A 3 2.86 -19.61 0.60
N ALA A 4 1.85 -18.85 1.02
CA ALA A 4 0.46 -19.15 0.70
C ALA A 4 0.08 -18.59 -0.69
N PRO A 5 -0.83 -19.25 -1.43
CA PRO A 5 -1.39 -18.67 -2.63
C PRO A 5 -2.01 -17.29 -2.33
N ILE A 6 -1.79 -16.33 -3.23
CA ILE A 6 -2.39 -15.00 -3.09
C ILE A 6 -3.88 -15.14 -3.41
N PRO A 7 -4.78 -14.85 -2.46
CA PRO A 7 -6.20 -14.88 -2.74
C PRO A 7 -6.58 -13.73 -3.67
N THR A 8 -7.55 -13.92 -4.51
CA THR A 8 -8.10 -12.88 -5.40
C THR A 8 -9.29 -12.13 -4.78
N ARG A 9 -9.89 -12.73 -3.75
CA ARG A 9 -11.04 -12.18 -3.04
C ARG A 9 -10.97 -12.51 -1.56
N LEU A 10 -11.58 -11.65 -0.77
CA LEU A 10 -11.85 -11.91 0.66
C LEU A 10 -13.32 -12.21 0.84
N GLU A 11 -13.62 -13.30 1.54
CA GLU A 11 -14.97 -13.68 1.89
C GLU A 11 -15.29 -13.22 3.32
N GLY A 12 -16.38 -12.51 3.48
CA GLY A 12 -16.85 -11.99 4.75
C GLY A 12 -18.08 -12.72 5.28
N ALA A 13 -18.52 -12.32 6.45
CA ALA A 13 -19.75 -12.83 7.04
C ALA A 13 -20.97 -12.51 6.14
N GLY A 14 -21.95 -13.43 6.14
CA GLY A 14 -23.19 -13.25 5.36
C GLY A 14 -23.02 -13.40 3.84
N GLY A 15 -21.92 -13.99 3.36
CA GLY A 15 -21.67 -14.20 1.92
C GLY A 15 -21.17 -12.96 1.18
N ALA A 16 -20.83 -11.90 1.90
CA ALA A 16 -20.20 -10.74 1.29
C ALA A 16 -18.79 -11.08 0.80
N SER A 17 -18.42 -10.58 -0.37
CA SER A 17 -17.16 -10.88 -1.01
C SER A 17 -16.55 -9.62 -1.64
N TRP A 18 -15.27 -9.36 -1.36
CA TRP A 18 -14.54 -8.18 -1.88
C TRP A 18 -13.33 -8.62 -2.69
N PRO A 19 -13.07 -8.02 -3.85
CA PRO A 19 -11.86 -8.26 -4.58
C PRO A 19 -10.65 -7.73 -3.79
N ILE A 20 -9.55 -8.48 -3.83
CA ILE A 20 -8.26 -7.93 -3.41
C ILE A 20 -7.70 -7.15 -4.58
N LEU A 21 -7.46 -5.87 -4.35
CA LEU A 21 -6.94 -4.98 -5.37
C LEU A 21 -5.42 -5.16 -5.52
N ASP A 22 -4.96 -5.06 -6.74
CA ASP A 22 -3.53 -4.97 -7.02
C ASP A 22 -2.97 -3.63 -6.55
N TYR A 23 -1.77 -3.68 -5.98
CA TYR A 23 -0.99 -2.48 -5.70
C TYR A 23 -0.19 -2.13 -6.97
N ASP A 24 -0.86 -1.51 -7.91
CA ASP A 24 -0.38 -1.19 -9.25
C ASP A 24 0.37 0.15 -9.32
N ALA A 25 0.71 0.58 -10.53
CA ALA A 25 1.40 1.85 -10.76
C ALA A 25 0.61 3.04 -10.21
N LEU A 26 -0.69 3.09 -10.44
CA LEU A 26 -1.55 4.18 -9.97
C LEU A 26 -1.59 4.24 -8.45
N ALA A 27 -1.72 3.10 -7.78
CA ALA A 27 -1.72 3.03 -6.33
C ALA A 27 -0.39 3.51 -5.73
N LEU A 28 0.74 3.15 -6.35
CA LEU A 28 2.07 3.60 -5.94
C LEU A 28 2.24 5.12 -6.17
N GLU A 29 1.79 5.62 -7.31
CA GLU A 29 1.85 7.04 -7.67
C GLU A 29 1.06 7.90 -6.67
N VAL A 30 -0.22 7.59 -6.48
CA VAL A 30 -1.09 8.32 -5.55
C VAL A 30 -0.51 8.34 -4.14
N ASN A 31 0.02 7.22 -3.65
CA ASN A 31 0.62 7.19 -2.31
C ASN A 31 1.93 7.99 -2.22
N ALA A 32 2.76 7.97 -3.26
CA ALA A 32 3.99 8.75 -3.28
C ALA A 32 3.73 10.25 -3.36
N ASP A 33 2.72 10.66 -4.13
CA ASP A 33 2.40 12.07 -4.35
C ASP A 33 1.80 12.76 -3.11
N LEU A 34 1.30 12.01 -2.15
CA LEU A 34 0.92 12.56 -0.84
C LEU A 34 2.08 13.35 -0.21
N PHE A 35 3.33 12.96 -0.45
CA PHE A 35 4.48 13.68 0.05
C PHE A 35 4.56 15.11 -0.49
N VAL A 36 4.44 15.29 -1.80
CA VAL A 36 4.51 16.63 -2.42
C VAL A 36 3.23 17.43 -2.27
N GLU A 37 2.13 16.80 -1.90
CA GLU A 37 0.88 17.50 -1.57
C GLU A 37 0.88 18.06 -0.15
N TRP A 38 1.41 17.30 0.82
CA TRP A 38 1.32 17.65 2.24
C TRP A 38 2.56 18.36 2.76
N LEU A 39 3.77 18.03 2.25
CA LEU A 39 5.01 18.65 2.69
C LEU A 39 5.01 20.19 2.59
N PRO A 40 4.54 20.81 1.50
CA PRO A 40 4.50 22.26 1.39
C PRO A 40 3.69 22.93 2.50
N ARG A 41 2.57 22.30 2.87
CA ARG A 41 1.68 22.80 3.93
C ARG A 41 2.27 22.56 5.32
N ALA A 42 2.87 21.39 5.54
CA ALA A 42 3.40 21.00 6.85
C ALA A 42 4.71 21.73 7.21
N ALA A 43 5.54 22.02 6.23
CA ALA A 43 6.88 22.60 6.42
C ALA A 43 7.00 24.08 5.98
N ASP A 44 5.90 24.68 5.52
CA ASP A 44 5.87 26.03 4.95
C ASP A 44 6.93 26.23 3.86
N VAL A 45 7.05 25.24 2.98
CA VAL A 45 7.97 25.27 1.84
C VAL A 45 7.21 25.37 0.53
N ARG A 46 7.86 25.95 -0.48
CA ARG A 46 7.30 26.04 -1.83
C ARG A 46 7.96 25.02 -2.73
N ILE A 47 7.18 24.25 -3.45
CA ILE A 47 7.64 23.37 -4.52
C ILE A 47 7.33 24.07 -5.84
N ASP A 48 8.37 24.45 -6.57
CA ASP A 48 8.23 25.01 -7.91
C ASP A 48 8.03 23.93 -8.98
N ASP A 49 7.74 24.34 -10.22
CA ASP A 49 7.48 23.42 -11.32
C ASP A 49 8.71 22.54 -11.65
N ALA A 50 9.91 23.05 -11.50
CA ALA A 50 11.13 22.30 -11.76
C ALA A 50 11.35 21.22 -10.69
N ALA A 51 11.11 21.54 -9.43
CA ALA A 51 11.17 20.55 -8.34
C ALA A 51 10.08 19.49 -8.48
N ARG A 52 8.87 19.87 -8.90
CA ARG A 52 7.78 18.94 -9.17
C ARG A 52 8.13 17.99 -10.32
N ALA A 53 8.60 18.51 -11.44
CA ALA A 53 9.00 17.68 -12.59
C ALA A 53 10.12 16.69 -12.22
N ARG A 54 11.08 17.13 -11.38
CA ARG A 54 12.13 16.23 -10.89
C ARG A 54 11.59 15.15 -9.95
N TRP A 55 10.63 15.50 -9.08
CA TRP A 55 9.94 14.53 -8.25
C TRP A 55 9.26 13.45 -9.09
N GLU A 56 8.46 13.85 -10.08
CA GLU A 56 7.75 12.94 -10.98
C GLU A 56 8.71 11.98 -11.69
N GLN A 57 9.82 12.50 -12.23
CA GLN A 57 10.84 11.68 -12.87
C GLN A 57 11.44 10.62 -11.93
N VAL A 58 11.78 11.03 -10.70
CA VAL A 58 12.33 10.09 -9.71
C VAL A 58 11.28 9.09 -9.27
N ARG A 59 10.06 9.54 -8.95
CA ARG A 59 8.92 8.71 -8.56
C ARG A 59 8.67 7.63 -9.61
N ASP A 60 8.53 8.01 -10.87
CA ASP A 60 8.23 7.08 -11.97
C ASP A 60 9.32 6.03 -12.14
N SER A 61 10.59 6.44 -12.02
CA SER A 61 11.71 5.50 -12.08
C SER A 61 11.70 4.49 -10.94
N LEU A 62 11.26 4.90 -9.74
CA LEU A 62 11.12 4.02 -8.58
C LEU A 62 9.90 3.09 -8.71
N ILE A 63 8.80 3.58 -9.25
CA ILE A 63 7.60 2.78 -9.53
C ILE A 63 7.94 1.64 -10.51
N VAL A 64 8.64 1.95 -11.60
CA VAL A 64 9.08 0.92 -12.56
C VAL A 64 9.91 -0.16 -11.88
N LYS A 65 10.83 0.22 -11.00
CA LYS A 65 11.64 -0.73 -10.23
C LYS A 65 10.79 -1.55 -9.27
N ALA A 66 9.88 -0.90 -8.55
CA ALA A 66 9.01 -1.56 -7.57
C ALA A 66 8.11 -2.62 -8.26
N LEU A 67 7.54 -2.30 -9.41
CA LEU A 67 6.71 -3.22 -10.18
C LEU A 67 7.49 -4.40 -10.78
N GLY A 68 8.80 -4.29 -10.88
CA GLY A 68 9.69 -5.38 -11.31
C GLY A 68 9.97 -6.43 -10.22
N PHE A 69 9.62 -6.19 -8.96
CA PHE A 69 9.79 -7.17 -7.90
C PHE A 69 8.71 -8.26 -7.91
N PRO A 70 9.01 -9.46 -7.40
CA PRO A 70 8.00 -10.50 -7.23
C PRO A 70 6.81 -10.01 -6.39
N ARG A 71 5.61 -10.32 -6.85
CA ARG A 71 4.38 -9.96 -6.14
C ARG A 71 4.17 -10.85 -4.93
N ALA A 72 3.70 -10.26 -3.84
CA ALA A 72 3.34 -10.96 -2.62
C ALA A 72 2.10 -10.32 -2.00
N PHE A 73 1.39 -11.09 -1.17
CA PHE A 73 0.30 -10.54 -0.38
C PHE A 73 0.86 -9.54 0.64
N THR A 74 0.32 -8.34 0.64
CA THR A 74 0.77 -7.25 1.52
C THR A 74 -0.36 -6.79 2.42
N ILE A 75 -0.11 -6.77 3.71
CA ILE A 75 -0.96 -6.14 4.71
C ILE A 75 -0.42 -4.73 4.93
N ARG A 76 -1.12 -3.72 4.40
CA ARG A 76 -0.62 -2.35 4.38
C ARG A 76 -0.55 -1.69 5.75
N ASP A 77 -1.53 -1.96 6.56
CA ASP A 77 -1.78 -1.25 7.80
C ASP A 77 -1.72 -2.21 8.99
N TYR A 78 -0.57 -2.90 9.09
CA TYR A 78 -0.34 -3.92 10.12
C TYR A 78 0.20 -3.28 11.40
N HIS A 79 -0.71 -2.84 12.26
CA HIS A 79 -0.39 -2.33 13.60
C HIS A 79 -1.39 -2.83 14.64
N ALA A 80 -1.09 -2.58 15.93
CA ALA A 80 -1.82 -3.18 17.06
C ALA A 80 -3.33 -2.90 17.05
N GLU A 81 -3.75 -1.73 16.59
CA GLU A 81 -5.17 -1.35 16.54
C GLU A 81 -5.98 -2.11 15.47
N ASN A 82 -5.28 -2.68 14.47
CA ASN A 82 -5.87 -3.48 13.40
C ASN A 82 -5.76 -4.98 13.65
N LEU A 83 -5.32 -5.40 14.85
CA LEU A 83 -5.19 -6.78 15.23
C LEU A 83 -6.26 -7.17 16.24
N LEU A 84 -6.90 -8.30 16.01
CA LEU A 84 -7.80 -8.93 16.96
C LEU A 84 -7.09 -10.13 17.59
N TRP A 85 -7.02 -10.14 18.91
CA TRP A 85 -6.57 -11.31 19.65
C TRP A 85 -7.75 -12.25 19.86
N LEU A 86 -7.65 -13.47 19.35
CA LEU A 86 -8.69 -14.50 19.42
C LEU A 86 -8.19 -15.67 20.27
N PRO A 87 -8.34 -15.60 21.62
CA PRO A 87 -7.72 -16.54 22.55
C PRO A 87 -8.18 -17.99 22.36
N GLU A 88 -9.40 -18.17 21.85
CA GLU A 88 -9.98 -19.50 21.61
C GLU A 88 -9.41 -20.22 20.37
N ARG A 89 -8.62 -19.51 19.57
CA ARG A 89 -7.99 -20.08 18.38
C ARG A 89 -6.53 -20.45 18.66
N GLN A 90 -5.98 -21.35 17.86
CA GLN A 90 -4.59 -21.81 18.04
C GLN A 90 -3.67 -21.32 16.92
N GLY A 91 -2.37 -21.19 17.25
CA GLY A 91 -1.33 -20.84 16.32
C GLY A 91 -1.56 -19.47 15.67
N VAL A 92 -1.30 -19.37 14.38
CA VAL A 92 -1.45 -18.13 13.59
C VAL A 92 -2.89 -17.67 13.37
N GLN A 93 -3.86 -18.44 13.84
CA GLN A 93 -5.29 -18.09 13.78
C GLN A 93 -5.77 -17.36 15.05
N ARG A 94 -4.90 -17.15 16.02
CA ARG A 94 -5.19 -16.43 17.27
C ARG A 94 -5.50 -14.96 17.11
#